data_9bfcadd41384b2c99abb96028f7f3452
#
_entry.id   9bfcadd41384b2c99abb96028f7f3452
#
_cell.length_a   1.000
_cell.length_b   1.000
_cell.length_c   1.000
_cell.angle_alpha   90.00
_cell.angle_beta   90.00
_cell.angle_gamma   90.00
#
_symmetry.space_group_name_H-M   'P 1'
#
loop_
_entity.id
_entity.type
_entity.pdbx_description
1 polymer ?
#
loop_
_entity_poly.entity_id
_entity_poly.type
_entity_poly.pdbx_seq_one_letter_code
_entity_poly.pdbx_strand_id
1 'polypeptide(L)'
;MSNGVKTGTILEPEWWDEEKPDAQAQKLMLAVQEAEAQCFEWMCDSYVYQMYASGRRLPNVYGLTATRTLSYAPGGLSSMQSFEISSDNQIAIGIETMQATVGSIKPWCHFVTTDGDWTQRTRARRKGDFIYSLMKTCGLYDELPNLARDSYTCGWGVAKRVIRKVGGKLIISMQRCVPTEVLWNRAYNLIPRGGEPIYHRTFALRSDLMRDHPDFADEIATAPSAQSGNVPGLLVEVPADFVTINEGWRASPDGKMPGVHVLSVGDCILNGGKTKMDPDEPHPFEFLKAYSVGPGWQYQGLVEQTLADQLTLNQQNRIILENQRRGAQNRWLVHEKAAVDTGSLINRTAQVTKWAGDNEPKLVTYQYSPPELFQDRDATRTRILTRMGVNQFAASGAKPGGLNSGEAIREYGDHSQQRHRILQENIETFVVACGKQLAWACEKVKPEVRSPGRRGAQLLKWEDVKLPPGSYDVELAFAISSLPRTPEGLVDRANELLQMGKLDSTTYARITQNPDVNAALSPLLASMDAIEAILDGITEDGESTAPDPGLDLQTAFTMANQRYWRCIADKAPQDVLDMLIDWRDDVKRLLDAQAPPPAPPAPPAGPAPVPAGQAIPGPVPSNFPGN
;
A
#
# COMPACT_ATOMS: atom_id res chain seq x y z
N MET A 1 26.74 35.09 52.58
CA MET A 1 25.34 34.72 52.81
C MET A 1 24.75 34.43 51.42
N SER A 2 24.76 33.17 51.01
CA SER A 2 24.20 32.73 49.71
C SER A 2 22.77 32.27 49.96
N ASN A 3 21.82 33.07 49.51
CA ASN A 3 20.43 32.67 49.46
C ASN A 3 20.28 31.64 48.35
N GLY A 4 20.21 30.36 48.74
CA GLY A 4 19.81 29.29 47.86
C GLY A 4 18.36 29.48 47.44
N VAL A 5 18.15 29.85 46.20
CA VAL A 5 16.85 29.80 45.55
C VAL A 5 16.50 28.32 45.37
N LYS A 6 15.65 27.83 46.23
CA LYS A 6 14.94 26.56 46.02
C LYS A 6 13.88 26.78 44.93
N THR A 7 14.27 26.68 43.68
CA THR A 7 13.32 26.48 42.57
C THR A 7 12.91 25.00 42.54
N GLY A 8 12.12 24.61 43.51
CA GLY A 8 11.30 23.42 43.39
C GLY A 8 10.07 23.82 42.57
N THR A 9 10.19 23.79 41.25
CA THR A 9 9.01 23.72 40.39
C THR A 9 8.37 22.38 40.72
N ILE A 10 7.30 22.40 41.48
CA ILE A 10 6.40 21.25 41.59
C ILE A 10 5.88 21.09 40.16
N LEU A 11 6.42 20.16 39.41
CA LEU A 11 5.87 19.78 38.11
C LEU A 11 4.44 19.32 38.39
N GLU A 12 3.47 20.03 37.85
CA GLU A 12 2.09 19.57 37.91
C GLU A 12 2.03 18.16 37.34
N PRO A 13 1.26 17.24 37.97
CA PRO A 13 1.16 15.89 37.48
C PRO A 13 0.60 15.91 36.05
N GLU A 14 1.22 15.16 35.18
CA GLU A 14 0.78 15.00 33.80
C GLU A 14 -0.59 14.28 33.78
N TRP A 15 -1.31 14.34 32.65
CA TRP A 15 -2.63 13.72 32.54
C TRP A 15 -2.62 12.20 32.81
N TRP A 16 -1.50 11.53 32.59
CA TRP A 16 -1.36 10.10 32.86
C TRP A 16 -1.06 9.75 34.33
N ASP A 17 -0.66 10.73 35.13
CA ASP A 17 -0.39 10.59 36.55
C ASP A 17 -1.53 11.12 37.42
N GLU A 18 -2.58 11.68 36.80
CA GLU A 18 -3.74 12.24 37.49
C GLU A 18 -4.74 11.13 37.86
N GLU A 19 -5.19 11.10 39.12
CA GLU A 19 -6.10 10.08 39.61
C GLU A 19 -7.58 10.50 39.53
N LYS A 20 -7.87 11.80 39.51
CA LYS A 20 -9.24 12.33 39.45
C LYS A 20 -9.72 12.39 38.00
N PRO A 21 -10.83 11.71 37.64
CA PRO A 21 -11.29 11.62 36.26
C PRO A 21 -11.50 12.98 35.57
N ASP A 22 -12.17 13.91 36.24
CA ASP A 22 -12.46 15.23 35.66
C ASP A 22 -11.19 16.03 35.41
N ALA A 23 -10.24 16.03 36.38
CA ALA A 23 -8.95 16.68 36.23
C ALA A 23 -8.09 16.01 35.16
N GLN A 24 -8.16 14.69 35.05
CA GLN A 24 -7.46 13.91 34.02
C GLN A 24 -7.99 14.25 32.61
N ALA A 25 -9.30 14.36 32.43
CA ALA A 25 -9.92 14.75 31.17
C ALA A 25 -9.52 16.18 30.75
N GLN A 26 -9.54 17.14 31.70
CA GLN A 26 -9.12 18.51 31.44
C GLN A 26 -7.64 18.62 31.06
N LYS A 27 -6.76 17.92 31.77
CA LYS A 27 -5.32 17.89 31.47
C LYS A 27 -5.05 17.23 30.12
N LEU A 28 -5.76 16.14 29.78
CA LEU A 28 -5.68 15.52 28.46
C LEU A 28 -6.10 16.50 27.36
N MET A 29 -7.21 17.23 27.55
CA MET A 29 -7.66 18.25 26.60
C MET A 29 -6.59 19.34 26.37
N LEU A 30 -5.95 19.84 27.43
CA LEU A 30 -4.89 20.82 27.33
C LEU A 30 -3.66 20.26 26.60
N ALA A 31 -3.25 19.02 26.89
CA ALA A 31 -2.14 18.36 26.21
C ALA A 31 -2.43 18.13 24.71
N VAL A 32 -3.68 17.79 24.34
CA VAL A 32 -4.11 17.68 22.95
C VAL A 32 -4.05 19.04 22.25
N GLN A 33 -4.52 20.12 22.90
CA GLN A 33 -4.46 21.47 22.34
C GLN A 33 -3.01 21.95 22.14
N GLU A 34 -2.12 21.64 23.08
CA GLU A 34 -0.70 21.95 22.94
C GLU A 34 -0.06 21.19 21.77
N ALA A 35 -0.32 19.87 21.67
CA ALA A 35 0.16 19.06 20.55
C ALA A 35 -0.39 19.55 19.21
N GLU A 36 -1.65 19.97 19.17
CA GLU A 36 -2.29 20.57 18.00
C GLU A 36 -1.59 21.88 17.60
N ALA A 37 -1.33 22.76 18.54
CA ALA A 37 -0.61 24.02 18.28
C ALA A 37 0.79 23.78 17.70
N GLN A 38 1.49 22.76 18.20
CA GLN A 38 2.81 22.37 17.68
C GLN A 38 2.75 21.74 16.28
N CYS A 39 1.67 21.05 15.96
CA CYS A 39 1.46 20.41 14.65
C CYS A 39 0.75 21.31 13.62
N PHE A 40 0.32 22.50 14.01
CA PHE A 40 -0.52 23.40 13.21
C PHE A 40 -0.01 23.65 11.79
N GLU A 41 1.25 24.05 11.67
CA GLU A 41 1.88 24.34 10.38
C GLU A 41 1.85 23.13 9.44
N TRP A 42 2.27 21.98 9.95
CA TRP A 42 2.24 20.72 9.21
C TRP A 42 0.81 20.31 8.81
N MET A 43 -0.18 20.55 9.67
CA MET A 43 -1.59 20.24 9.36
C MET A 43 -2.10 21.09 8.19
N CYS A 44 -1.77 22.37 8.16
CA CYS A 44 -2.10 23.27 7.06
C CYS A 44 -1.46 22.83 5.75
N ASP A 45 -0.17 22.49 5.79
CA ASP A 45 0.57 22.01 4.64
C ASP A 45 0.00 20.67 4.13
N SER A 46 -0.30 19.74 5.04
CA SER A 46 -0.92 18.46 4.72
C SER A 46 -2.26 18.60 4.01
N TYR A 47 -3.07 19.58 4.38
CA TYR A 47 -4.32 19.88 3.68
C TYR A 47 -4.08 20.29 2.24
N VAL A 48 -3.12 21.19 2.00
CA VAL A 48 -2.74 21.61 0.64
C VAL A 48 -2.22 20.42 -0.17
N TYR A 49 -1.37 19.59 0.43
CA TYR A 49 -0.84 18.40 -0.23
C TYR A 49 -1.95 17.42 -0.62
N GLN A 50 -2.93 17.20 0.25
CA GLN A 50 -4.09 16.36 -0.05
C GLN A 50 -4.96 16.92 -1.16
N MET A 51 -5.14 18.25 -1.25
CA MET A 51 -5.83 18.90 -2.37
C MET A 51 -5.14 18.59 -3.71
N TYR A 52 -3.82 18.72 -3.78
CA TYR A 52 -3.08 18.42 -5.00
C TYR A 52 -3.07 16.93 -5.32
N ALA A 53 -2.90 16.06 -4.33
CA ALA A 53 -2.95 14.60 -4.51
C ALA A 53 -4.32 14.11 -4.99
N SER A 54 -5.42 14.78 -4.61
CA SER A 54 -6.77 14.42 -5.04
C SER A 54 -7.23 15.12 -6.31
N GLY A 55 -6.51 16.13 -6.78
CA GLY A 55 -6.88 16.93 -7.94
C GLY A 55 -8.15 17.79 -7.75
N ARG A 56 -8.60 17.95 -6.51
CA ARG A 56 -9.82 18.71 -6.19
C ARG A 56 -9.76 19.32 -4.79
N ARG A 57 -10.61 20.32 -4.54
CA ARG A 57 -10.85 20.78 -3.18
C ARG A 57 -11.51 19.64 -2.41
N LEU A 58 -10.89 19.28 -1.29
CA LEU A 58 -11.43 18.23 -0.43
C LEU A 58 -12.59 18.79 0.40
N PRO A 59 -13.70 18.07 0.52
CA PRO A 59 -14.58 18.26 1.66
C PRO A 59 -13.77 17.94 2.92
N ASN A 60 -14.11 18.56 4.02
CA ASN A 60 -13.51 18.12 5.29
C ASN A 60 -13.91 16.67 5.60
N VAL A 61 -13.33 16.10 6.67
CA VAL A 61 -13.59 14.75 7.15
C VAL A 61 -15.10 14.50 7.41
N TYR A 62 -15.87 15.57 7.62
CA TYR A 62 -17.30 15.54 7.92
C TYR A 62 -18.20 15.87 6.71
N GLY A 63 -17.65 15.83 5.50
CA GLY A 63 -18.39 16.10 4.27
C GLY A 63 -18.64 17.58 3.94
N LEU A 64 -18.11 18.51 4.74
CA LEU A 64 -18.23 19.95 4.50
C LEU A 64 -17.08 20.42 3.61
N THR A 65 -17.41 21.24 2.61
CA THR A 65 -16.40 21.85 1.74
C THR A 65 -15.76 23.04 2.45
N ALA A 66 -14.44 23.12 2.48
CA ALA A 66 -13.74 24.29 3.01
C ALA A 66 -14.18 25.55 2.25
N THR A 67 -14.86 26.46 2.93
CA THR A 67 -15.45 27.67 2.33
C THR A 67 -14.47 28.82 2.22
N ARG A 68 -13.29 28.74 2.83
CA ARG A 68 -12.29 29.82 2.83
C ARG A 68 -10.98 29.37 2.21
N THR A 69 -10.38 30.32 1.49
CA THR A 69 -9.01 30.25 1.01
C THR A 69 -8.09 30.20 2.21
N LEU A 70 -7.22 29.21 2.28
CA LEU A 70 -6.17 29.14 3.29
C LEU A 70 -5.34 30.43 3.20
N SER A 71 -5.28 31.16 4.29
CA SER A 71 -4.45 32.37 4.38
C SER A 71 -2.95 32.03 4.53
N TYR A 72 -2.66 30.77 4.76
CA TYR A 72 -1.33 30.24 4.96
C TYR A 72 -0.79 29.56 3.70
N ALA A 73 0.43 29.86 3.33
CA ALA A 73 1.10 29.27 2.17
C ALA A 73 2.27 28.39 2.66
N PRO A 74 2.28 27.07 2.34
CA PRO A 74 3.36 26.18 2.73
C PRO A 74 4.71 26.63 2.15
N GLY A 75 5.79 26.42 2.90
CA GLY A 75 7.14 26.65 2.41
C GLY A 75 7.51 28.11 2.16
N GLY A 76 6.83 29.07 2.78
CA GLY A 76 7.10 30.49 2.60
C GLY A 76 6.61 31.08 1.27
N LEU A 77 5.77 30.35 0.56
CA LEU A 77 5.06 30.87 -0.62
C LEU A 77 4.14 32.02 -0.19
N SER A 78 4.24 33.16 -0.87
CA SER A 78 3.47 34.35 -0.50
C SER A 78 1.97 34.06 -0.53
N SER A 79 1.22 34.60 0.43
CA SER A 79 -0.22 34.45 0.63
C SER A 79 -1.09 34.90 -0.57
N MET A 80 -0.48 35.39 -1.63
CA MET A 80 -1.15 35.88 -2.84
C MET A 80 -1.30 34.83 -3.95
N GLN A 81 -0.68 33.66 -3.84
CA GLN A 81 -0.89 32.59 -4.81
C GLN A 81 -2.14 31.82 -4.42
N SER A 82 -3.23 32.04 -5.12
CA SER A 82 -4.40 31.16 -5.02
C SER A 82 -3.97 29.76 -5.44
N PHE A 83 -4.13 28.78 -4.53
CA PHE A 83 -3.93 27.38 -4.87
C PHE A 83 -5.00 26.93 -5.85
N GLU A 84 -4.76 27.20 -7.13
CA GLU A 84 -5.66 26.76 -8.20
C GLU A 84 -5.30 25.31 -8.57
N ILE A 85 -6.28 24.44 -8.45
CA ILE A 85 -6.17 23.08 -8.97
C ILE A 85 -6.28 23.19 -10.48
N SER A 86 -5.18 22.91 -11.16
CA SER A 86 -5.12 22.87 -12.62
C SER A 86 -5.72 21.56 -13.14
N SER A 87 -6.30 21.62 -14.35
CA SER A 87 -6.65 20.41 -15.10
C SER A 87 -5.43 19.54 -15.47
N ASP A 88 -4.22 20.12 -15.43
CA ASP A 88 -2.94 19.47 -15.69
C ASP A 88 -2.21 19.21 -14.37
N ASN A 89 -2.78 18.35 -13.54
CA ASN A 89 -2.24 17.99 -12.24
C ASN A 89 -1.43 16.70 -12.34
N GLN A 90 -0.11 16.83 -12.50
CA GLN A 90 0.81 15.69 -12.60
C GLN A 90 1.04 15.00 -11.24
N ILE A 91 0.87 15.71 -10.14
CA ILE A 91 0.95 15.15 -8.78
C ILE A 91 -0.13 14.09 -8.57
N ALA A 92 -1.39 14.39 -8.92
CA ALA A 92 -2.49 13.44 -8.78
C ALA A 92 -2.22 12.15 -9.56
N ILE A 93 -1.79 12.27 -10.83
CA ILE A 93 -1.44 11.13 -11.69
C ILE A 93 -0.33 10.29 -11.05
N GLY A 94 0.72 10.93 -10.53
CA GLY A 94 1.84 10.23 -9.88
C GLY A 94 1.40 9.48 -8.62
N ILE A 95 0.63 10.11 -7.74
CA ILE A 95 0.12 9.49 -6.51
C ILE A 95 -0.82 8.33 -6.82
N GLU A 96 -1.75 8.47 -7.78
CA GLU A 96 -2.66 7.39 -8.18
C GLU A 96 -1.90 6.19 -8.76
N THR A 97 -0.87 6.43 -9.58
CA THR A 97 -0.02 5.37 -10.13
C THR A 97 0.70 4.61 -9.01
N MET A 98 1.27 5.31 -8.03
CA MET A 98 1.95 4.68 -6.91
C MET A 98 0.99 3.94 -5.98
N GLN A 99 -0.19 4.51 -5.72
CA GLN A 99 -1.25 3.87 -4.93
C GLN A 99 -1.69 2.55 -5.58
N ALA A 100 -1.87 2.54 -6.90
CA ALA A 100 -2.22 1.33 -7.66
C ALA A 100 -1.12 0.27 -7.57
N THR A 101 0.14 0.66 -7.61
CA THR A 101 1.29 -0.25 -7.44
C THR A 101 1.25 -0.93 -6.07
N VAL A 102 1.05 -0.17 -4.99
CA VAL A 102 0.94 -0.72 -3.63
C VAL A 102 -0.29 -1.63 -3.48
N GLY A 103 -1.43 -1.25 -4.07
CA GLY A 103 -2.65 -2.07 -4.07
C GLY A 103 -2.47 -3.46 -4.69
N SER A 104 -1.47 -3.61 -5.56
CA SER A 104 -1.13 -4.90 -6.15
C SER A 104 -0.31 -5.81 -5.22
N ILE A 105 0.32 -5.27 -4.18
CA ILE A 105 1.21 -5.99 -3.27
C ILE A 105 0.42 -6.42 -2.03
N LYS A 106 0.53 -7.69 -1.66
CA LYS A 106 -0.01 -8.23 -0.40
C LYS A 106 1.13 -8.88 0.37
N PRO A 107 1.91 -8.09 1.10
CA PRO A 107 3.05 -8.60 1.87
C PRO A 107 2.57 -9.54 2.98
N TRP A 108 3.35 -10.56 3.23
CA TRP A 108 3.03 -11.61 4.19
C TRP A 108 4.07 -11.63 5.31
N CYS A 109 3.62 -11.69 6.57
CA CYS A 109 4.49 -11.82 7.73
C CYS A 109 4.91 -13.28 7.93
N HIS A 110 6.21 -13.52 7.96
CA HIS A 110 6.77 -14.83 8.28
C HIS A 110 7.20 -14.87 9.74
N PHE A 111 6.81 -15.92 10.46
CA PHE A 111 7.22 -16.11 11.83
C PHE A 111 8.36 -17.13 11.84
N VAL A 112 9.52 -16.71 12.33
CA VAL A 112 10.73 -17.52 12.41
C VAL A 112 10.99 -17.85 13.86
N THR A 113 11.26 -19.12 14.16
CA THR A 113 11.61 -19.57 15.52
C THR A 113 13.11 -19.55 15.70
N THR A 114 13.56 -19.06 16.85
CA THR A 114 14.96 -19.14 17.26
C THR A 114 15.18 -20.51 17.90
N ASP A 115 15.99 -21.37 17.28
CA ASP A 115 16.31 -22.73 17.75
C ASP A 115 15.11 -23.66 18.02
N GLY A 116 13.96 -23.39 17.40
CA GLY A 116 12.77 -24.21 17.56
C GLY A 116 12.93 -25.62 16.99
N ASP A 117 12.30 -26.60 17.65
CA ASP A 117 12.13 -27.94 17.13
C ASP A 117 11.17 -27.95 15.92
N TRP A 118 11.03 -29.11 15.29
CA TRP A 118 10.11 -29.28 14.15
C TRP A 118 8.68 -28.78 14.43
N THR A 119 8.15 -29.10 15.61
CA THR A 119 6.79 -28.74 16.03
C THR A 119 6.62 -27.22 16.14
N GLN A 120 7.62 -26.54 16.71
CA GLN A 120 7.60 -25.08 16.83
C GLN A 120 7.71 -24.40 15.47
N ARG A 121 8.55 -24.93 14.56
CA ARG A 121 8.66 -24.41 13.18
C ARG A 121 7.36 -24.57 12.40
N THR A 122 6.70 -25.72 12.53
CA THR A 122 5.40 -25.97 11.89
C THR A 122 4.33 -25.02 12.44
N ARG A 123 4.28 -24.82 13.77
CA ARG A 123 3.37 -23.85 14.39
C ARG A 123 3.68 -22.41 13.96
N ALA A 124 4.95 -22.02 13.81
CA ALA A 124 5.33 -20.70 13.32
C ALA A 124 4.83 -20.46 11.90
N ARG A 125 4.92 -21.47 11.01
CA ARG A 125 4.36 -21.40 9.66
C ARG A 125 2.83 -21.21 9.70
N ARG A 126 2.12 -22.06 10.43
CA ARG A 126 0.66 -21.97 10.59
C ARG A 126 0.24 -20.64 11.23
N LYS A 127 1.05 -20.08 12.14
CA LYS A 127 0.84 -18.72 12.68
C LYS A 127 0.96 -17.65 11.60
N GLY A 128 1.91 -17.78 10.67
CA GLY A 128 2.04 -16.92 9.51
C GLY A 128 0.78 -16.91 8.63
N ASP A 129 0.25 -18.10 8.30
CA ASP A 129 -0.99 -18.27 7.53
C ASP A 129 -2.20 -17.69 8.27
N PHE A 130 -2.26 -17.88 9.59
CA PHE A 130 -3.30 -17.30 10.44
C PHE A 130 -3.28 -15.77 10.40
N ILE A 131 -2.12 -15.16 10.66
CA ILE A 131 -1.98 -13.70 10.67
C ILE A 131 -2.22 -13.11 9.28
N TYR A 132 -1.77 -13.74 8.20
CA TYR A 132 -2.10 -13.32 6.84
C TYR A 132 -3.61 -13.29 6.59
N SER A 133 -4.31 -14.34 6.98
CA SER A 133 -5.76 -14.43 6.84
C SER A 133 -6.48 -13.39 7.72
N LEU A 134 -5.94 -13.13 8.93
CA LEU A 134 -6.44 -12.09 9.81
C LEU A 134 -6.21 -10.69 9.21
N MET A 135 -5.04 -10.38 8.65
CA MET A 135 -4.75 -9.11 7.96
C MET A 135 -5.76 -8.85 6.84
N LYS A 136 -6.19 -9.89 6.14
CA LYS A 136 -7.22 -9.78 5.11
C LYS A 136 -8.61 -9.50 5.71
N THR A 137 -8.97 -10.17 6.81
CA THR A 137 -10.31 -10.01 7.43
C THR A 137 -10.43 -8.78 8.31
N CYS A 138 -9.34 -8.28 8.89
CA CYS A 138 -9.32 -7.06 9.70
C CYS A 138 -9.28 -5.76 8.88
N GLY A 139 -9.23 -5.84 7.54
CA GLY A 139 -9.26 -4.71 6.62
C GLY A 139 -7.89 -4.07 6.34
N LEU A 140 -6.77 -4.62 6.84
CA LEU A 140 -5.45 -4.00 6.63
C LEU A 140 -5.07 -3.91 5.16
N TYR A 141 -5.28 -4.97 4.37
CA TYR A 141 -4.94 -4.97 2.95
C TYR A 141 -5.85 -4.09 2.10
N ASP A 142 -7.08 -3.86 2.54
CA ASP A 142 -8.01 -2.97 1.86
C ASP A 142 -7.61 -1.50 2.09
N GLU A 143 -7.08 -1.20 3.29
CA GLU A 143 -6.62 0.15 3.65
C GLU A 143 -5.15 0.43 3.29
N LEU A 144 -4.33 -0.58 3.03
CA LEU A 144 -2.89 -0.39 2.74
C LEU A 144 -2.62 0.57 1.57
N PRO A 145 -3.36 0.54 0.43
CA PRO A 145 -3.17 1.52 -0.64
C PRO A 145 -3.52 2.95 -0.20
N ASN A 146 -4.52 3.11 0.66
CA ASN A 146 -4.93 4.41 1.20
C ASN A 146 -3.91 4.95 2.20
N LEU A 147 -3.37 4.07 3.07
CA LEU A 147 -2.29 4.40 4.00
C LEU A 147 -1.01 4.81 3.26
N ALA A 148 -0.67 4.11 2.17
CA ALA A 148 0.44 4.47 1.31
C ALA A 148 0.22 5.83 0.64
N ARG A 149 -1.00 6.10 0.16
CA ARG A 149 -1.36 7.42 -0.38
C ARG A 149 -1.16 8.52 0.65
N ASP A 150 -1.62 8.32 1.89
CA ASP A 150 -1.43 9.30 2.97
C ASP A 150 0.06 9.52 3.25
N SER A 151 0.85 8.45 3.30
CA SER A 151 2.30 8.51 3.47
C SER A 151 2.98 9.31 2.36
N TYR A 152 2.64 9.05 1.10
CA TYR A 152 3.20 9.78 -0.05
C TYR A 152 2.74 11.23 -0.11
N THR A 153 1.59 11.54 0.48
CA THR A 153 1.01 12.89 0.48
C THR A 153 1.50 13.71 1.66
N CYS A 154 1.32 13.20 2.90
CA CYS A 154 1.52 13.95 4.14
C CYS A 154 2.84 13.60 4.86
N GLY A 155 3.61 12.62 4.35
CA GLY A 155 4.82 12.12 4.98
C GLY A 155 4.62 10.83 5.79
N TRP A 156 3.42 10.55 6.29
CA TRP A 156 3.06 9.28 6.93
C TRP A 156 1.57 8.95 6.74
N GLY A 157 1.27 7.65 6.75
CA GLY A 157 -0.08 7.10 6.91
C GLY A 157 -0.20 6.45 8.28
N VAL A 158 -1.37 6.46 8.89
CA VAL A 158 -1.58 5.94 10.23
C VAL A 158 -2.67 4.88 10.24
N ALA A 159 -2.36 3.69 10.76
CA ALA A 159 -3.31 2.65 11.05
C ALA A 159 -3.49 2.50 12.56
N LYS A 160 -4.72 2.33 13.01
CA LYS A 160 -5.09 2.11 14.41
C LYS A 160 -5.71 0.72 14.57
N ARG A 161 -5.15 -0.05 15.48
CA ARG A 161 -5.76 -1.30 15.94
C ARG A 161 -6.97 -0.98 16.82
N VAL A 162 -8.12 -1.55 16.48
CA VAL A 162 -9.35 -1.39 17.25
C VAL A 162 -9.92 -2.76 17.57
N ILE A 163 -10.22 -2.98 18.84
CA ILE A 163 -10.89 -4.19 19.32
C ILE A 163 -12.32 -3.78 19.71
N ARG A 164 -13.30 -4.34 19.01
CA ARG A 164 -14.73 -4.03 19.23
C ARG A 164 -15.51 -5.27 19.60
N LYS A 165 -16.54 -5.09 20.43
CA LYS A 165 -17.48 -6.15 20.76
C LYS A 165 -18.69 -6.03 19.82
N VAL A 166 -18.85 -7.01 18.92
CA VAL A 166 -19.97 -7.07 17.98
C VAL A 166 -20.70 -8.39 18.19
N GLY A 167 -22.00 -8.33 18.49
CA GLY A 167 -22.81 -9.53 18.74
C GLY A 167 -22.27 -10.44 19.85
N GLY A 168 -21.66 -9.86 20.89
CA GLY A 168 -21.07 -10.59 22.01
C GLY A 168 -19.64 -11.14 21.76
N LYS A 169 -19.14 -11.10 20.52
CA LYS A 169 -17.78 -11.52 20.16
C LYS A 169 -16.86 -10.31 20.02
N LEU A 170 -15.60 -10.46 20.45
CA LEU A 170 -14.56 -9.47 20.22
C LEU A 170 -14.02 -9.64 18.79
N ILE A 171 -13.95 -8.55 18.06
CA ILE A 171 -13.44 -8.50 16.68
C ILE A 171 -12.27 -7.52 16.65
N ILE A 172 -11.20 -7.92 15.97
CA ILE A 172 -10.03 -7.08 15.71
C ILE A 172 -10.20 -6.43 14.34
N SER A 173 -9.99 -5.12 14.26
CA SER A 173 -9.94 -4.37 13.01
C SER A 173 -8.75 -3.43 12.97
N MET A 174 -8.18 -3.22 11.78
CA MET A 174 -7.17 -2.20 11.52
C MET A 174 -7.85 -1.07 10.74
N GLN A 175 -7.87 0.12 11.31
CA GLN A 175 -8.56 1.28 10.75
C GLN A 175 -7.54 2.32 10.33
N ARG A 176 -7.73 2.89 9.14
CA ARG A 176 -7.00 4.06 8.72
C ARG A 176 -7.46 5.27 9.53
N CYS A 177 -6.51 6.00 10.10
CA CYS A 177 -6.74 7.31 10.69
C CYS A 177 -6.32 8.39 9.69
N VAL A 178 -7.03 9.51 9.70
CA VAL A 178 -6.57 10.69 8.93
C VAL A 178 -5.30 11.21 9.59
N PRO A 179 -4.20 11.42 8.85
CA PRO A 179 -2.92 11.79 9.45
C PRO A 179 -2.99 13.02 10.36
N THR A 180 -3.85 14.01 10.02
CA THR A 180 -4.03 15.24 10.78
C THR A 180 -4.85 15.10 12.07
N GLU A 181 -5.46 13.93 12.31
CA GLU A 181 -6.19 13.63 13.56
C GLU A 181 -5.28 13.01 14.62
N VAL A 182 -4.11 12.51 14.22
CA VAL A 182 -3.14 11.88 15.12
C VAL A 182 -2.04 12.88 15.45
N LEU A 183 -1.94 13.24 16.72
CA LEU A 183 -1.10 14.31 17.21
C LEU A 183 -0.09 13.77 18.23
N TRP A 184 1.05 14.44 18.34
CA TRP A 184 2.06 14.18 19.37
C TRP A 184 2.80 15.44 19.71
N ASN A 185 3.42 15.47 20.87
CA ASN A 185 4.26 16.59 21.25
C ASN A 185 5.61 16.52 20.53
N ARG A 186 5.93 17.51 19.70
CA ARG A 186 7.16 17.58 18.91
C ARG A 186 8.43 17.62 19.76
N ALA A 187 8.34 18.02 21.02
CA ALA A 187 9.48 18.00 21.93
C ALA A 187 10.04 16.59 22.14
N TYR A 188 9.22 15.57 22.02
CA TYR A 188 9.65 14.16 22.13
C TYR A 188 10.26 13.60 20.84
N ASN A 189 10.10 14.28 19.71
CA ASN A 189 10.58 13.78 18.41
C ASN A 189 12.10 13.64 18.32
N LEU A 190 12.85 14.40 19.09
CA LEU A 190 14.31 14.41 19.02
C LEU A 190 14.94 13.16 19.63
N ILE A 191 14.21 12.44 20.49
CA ILE A 191 14.72 11.25 21.19
C ILE A 191 13.55 10.25 21.33
N PRO A 192 13.31 9.37 20.34
CA PRO A 192 12.31 8.32 20.48
C PRO A 192 12.79 7.36 21.57
N ARG A 193 12.18 7.43 22.75
CA ARG A 193 12.50 6.56 23.91
C ARG A 193 11.48 5.46 24.15
N GLY A 194 10.37 5.45 23.38
CA GLY A 194 9.19 4.65 23.68
C GLY A 194 8.40 5.20 24.87
N GLY A 195 7.11 5.05 24.86
CA GLY A 195 6.24 5.56 25.91
C GLY A 195 5.89 7.04 25.80
N GLU A 196 6.24 7.70 24.69
CA GLU A 196 5.74 9.04 24.37
C GLU A 196 4.22 9.00 24.17
N PRO A 197 3.50 10.03 24.66
CA PRO A 197 2.06 10.09 24.48
C PRO A 197 1.70 10.39 23.02
N ILE A 198 0.71 9.67 22.52
CA ILE A 198 0.09 9.89 21.21
C ILE A 198 -1.37 10.25 21.45
N TYR A 199 -1.85 11.27 20.76
CA TYR A 199 -3.22 11.74 20.87
C TYR A 199 -3.96 11.48 19.57
N HIS A 200 -5.23 11.10 19.69
CA HIS A 200 -6.13 10.97 18.56
C HIS A 200 -7.35 11.82 18.81
N ARG A 201 -7.50 12.88 18.03
CA ARG A 201 -8.60 13.83 18.15
C ARG A 201 -9.56 13.64 16.99
N THR A 202 -10.78 13.26 17.31
CA THR A 202 -11.84 13.02 16.35
C THR A 202 -13.12 13.75 16.74
N PHE A 203 -14.08 13.74 15.84
CA PHE A 203 -15.40 14.28 16.09
C PHE A 203 -16.43 13.19 15.83
N ALA A 204 -17.46 13.15 16.64
CA ALA A 204 -18.57 12.22 16.46
C ALA A 204 -19.93 12.94 16.61
N LEU A 205 -20.93 12.39 15.96
CA LEU A 205 -22.31 12.80 16.23
C LEU A 205 -22.66 12.47 17.67
N ARG A 206 -23.21 13.45 18.39
CA ARG A 206 -23.61 13.29 19.78
C ARG A 206 -24.56 12.10 19.97
N SER A 207 -25.56 11.96 19.09
CA SER A 207 -26.52 10.85 19.13
C SER A 207 -25.89 9.47 18.97
N ASP A 208 -24.89 9.35 18.11
CA ASP A 208 -24.20 8.09 17.91
C ASP A 208 -23.32 7.73 19.12
N LEU A 209 -22.63 8.73 19.67
CA LEU A 209 -21.79 8.55 20.84
C LEU A 209 -22.61 8.17 22.09
N MET A 210 -23.79 8.78 22.29
CA MET A 210 -24.72 8.42 23.36
C MET A 210 -25.23 6.98 23.22
N ARG A 211 -25.47 6.54 21.99
CA ARG A 211 -25.86 5.14 21.71
C ARG A 211 -24.72 4.16 22.01
N ASP A 212 -23.49 4.52 21.68
CA ASP A 212 -22.33 3.66 21.85
C ASP A 212 -21.83 3.64 23.32
N HIS A 213 -22.13 4.69 24.09
CA HIS A 213 -21.78 4.85 25.50
C HIS A 213 -23.04 5.23 26.33
N PRO A 214 -24.01 4.32 26.49
CA PRO A 214 -25.27 4.62 27.17
C PRO A 214 -25.09 5.00 28.65
N ASP A 215 -24.04 4.50 29.31
CA ASP A 215 -23.73 4.78 30.72
C ASP A 215 -23.31 6.24 30.97
N PHE A 216 -22.91 6.96 29.92
CA PHE A 216 -22.44 8.35 29.94
C PHE A 216 -23.31 9.28 29.07
N ALA A 217 -24.54 8.87 28.79
CA ALA A 217 -25.40 9.59 27.86
C ALA A 217 -25.73 11.02 28.34
N ASP A 218 -25.92 11.23 29.63
CA ASP A 218 -26.25 12.52 30.21
C ASP A 218 -25.06 13.50 30.13
N GLU A 219 -23.85 13.02 30.40
CA GLU A 219 -22.63 13.80 30.32
C GLU A 219 -22.32 14.16 28.85
N ILE A 220 -22.50 13.21 27.92
CA ILE A 220 -22.33 13.46 26.48
C ILE A 220 -23.38 14.47 25.98
N ALA A 221 -24.63 14.42 26.50
CA ALA A 221 -25.66 15.36 26.11
C ALA A 221 -25.31 16.80 26.51
N THR A 222 -24.66 16.98 27.66
CA THR A 222 -24.27 18.30 28.20
C THR A 222 -22.89 18.76 27.69
N ALA A 223 -22.10 17.89 27.10
CA ALA A 223 -20.77 18.21 26.58
C ALA A 223 -20.81 19.36 25.57
N PRO A 224 -19.81 20.25 25.53
CA PRO A 224 -19.77 21.34 24.56
C PRO A 224 -19.73 20.80 23.13
N SER A 225 -20.53 21.40 22.25
CA SER A 225 -20.48 21.08 20.84
C SER A 225 -19.12 21.47 20.25
N ALA A 226 -18.64 20.69 19.31
CA ALA A 226 -17.41 21.01 18.60
C ALA A 226 -17.54 22.38 17.91
N GLN A 227 -16.68 23.31 18.29
CA GLN A 227 -16.75 24.67 17.75
C GLN A 227 -16.03 24.75 16.40
N SER A 228 -16.65 25.48 15.49
CA SER A 228 -16.03 25.96 14.26
C SER A 228 -14.75 26.77 14.60
N GLY A 229 -13.62 26.35 14.07
CA GLY A 229 -12.35 27.06 14.28
C GLY A 229 -11.34 26.38 15.18
N ASN A 230 -11.70 25.29 15.84
CA ASN A 230 -10.76 24.50 16.66
C ASN A 230 -9.88 23.54 15.86
N VAL A 231 -10.06 23.49 14.54
CA VAL A 231 -9.15 22.78 13.65
C VAL A 231 -8.26 23.83 12.99
N PRO A 232 -6.99 23.92 13.37
CA PRO A 232 -6.07 24.91 12.82
C PRO A 232 -5.99 24.80 11.30
N GLY A 233 -6.10 25.93 10.62
CA GLY A 233 -6.02 26.00 9.14
C GLY A 233 -7.23 25.52 8.37
N LEU A 234 -8.14 24.80 8.97
CA LEU A 234 -9.44 24.41 8.42
C LEU A 234 -10.53 25.19 9.17
N LEU A 235 -10.99 26.28 8.58
CA LEU A 235 -12.22 26.93 9.00
C LEU A 235 -13.41 26.04 8.55
N VAL A 236 -13.60 24.96 9.26
CA VAL A 236 -14.68 24.02 9.02
C VAL A 236 -15.78 24.34 9.99
N GLU A 237 -16.94 24.69 9.47
CA GLU A 237 -18.17 24.70 10.26
C GLU A 237 -18.52 23.25 10.59
N VAL A 238 -18.25 22.82 11.82
CA VAL A 238 -18.72 21.54 12.33
C VAL A 238 -20.19 21.74 12.71
N PRO A 239 -21.12 20.87 12.26
CA PRO A 239 -22.51 20.95 12.66
C PRO A 239 -22.67 20.94 14.19
N ALA A 240 -23.68 21.65 14.71
CA ALA A 240 -23.88 21.85 16.15
C ALA A 240 -23.98 20.57 16.98
N ASP A 241 -24.35 19.45 16.35
CA ASP A 241 -24.53 18.15 17.02
C ASP A 241 -23.26 17.31 17.13
N PHE A 242 -22.13 17.79 16.61
CA PHE A 242 -20.86 17.09 16.78
C PHE A 242 -20.18 17.46 18.10
N VAL A 243 -19.56 16.48 18.73
CA VAL A 243 -18.72 16.64 19.91
C VAL A 243 -17.29 16.22 19.60
N THR A 244 -16.34 16.88 20.26
CA THR A 244 -14.91 16.51 20.13
C THR A 244 -14.58 15.36 21.06
N ILE A 245 -13.97 14.32 20.51
CA ILE A 245 -13.41 13.19 21.25
C ILE A 245 -11.91 13.38 21.33
N ASN A 246 -11.37 13.41 22.54
CA ASN A 246 -9.94 13.41 22.80
C ASN A 246 -9.53 12.05 23.35
N GLU A 247 -8.60 11.42 22.70
CA GLU A 247 -8.09 10.12 23.09
C GLU A 247 -6.57 10.23 23.28
N GLY A 248 -6.09 9.90 24.47
CA GLY A 248 -4.67 9.91 24.82
C GLY A 248 -4.16 8.50 25.11
N TRP A 249 -3.04 8.15 24.50
CA TRP A 249 -2.38 6.87 24.67
C TRP A 249 -0.94 7.09 25.12
N ARG A 250 -0.56 6.43 26.19
CA ARG A 250 0.83 6.33 26.63
C ARG A 250 1.14 4.89 26.96
N ALA A 251 1.94 4.24 26.13
CA ALA A 251 2.41 2.88 26.40
C ALA A 251 3.38 2.89 27.60
N SER A 252 3.58 1.73 28.20
CA SER A 252 4.56 1.57 29.27
C SER A 252 5.96 1.94 28.76
N PRO A 253 6.69 2.85 29.43
CA PRO A 253 8.04 3.24 29.00
C PRO A 253 9.12 2.17 29.30
N ASP A 254 8.88 1.28 30.25
CA ASP A 254 9.83 0.30 30.76
C ASP A 254 9.31 -1.15 30.75
N GLY A 255 8.08 -1.36 30.29
CA GLY A 255 7.41 -2.66 30.30
C GLY A 255 7.05 -3.19 31.70
N LYS A 256 7.23 -2.39 32.76
CA LYS A 256 6.92 -2.75 34.15
C LYS A 256 5.75 -1.98 34.72
N MET A 257 5.68 -0.67 34.42
CA MET A 257 4.57 0.17 34.82
C MET A 257 3.43 0.03 33.82
N PRO A 258 2.17 0.08 34.25
CA PRO A 258 1.05 0.03 33.31
C PRO A 258 1.08 1.29 32.40
N GLY A 259 0.74 1.10 31.13
CA GLY A 259 0.41 2.20 30.24
C GLY A 259 -0.90 2.88 30.65
N VAL A 260 -1.22 4.00 30.00
CA VAL A 260 -2.45 4.75 30.26
C VAL A 260 -3.17 5.06 28.95
N HIS A 261 -4.47 4.77 28.93
CA HIS A 261 -5.37 5.11 27.83
C HIS A 261 -6.58 5.87 28.38
N VAL A 262 -6.82 7.06 27.88
CA VAL A 262 -7.96 7.90 28.25
C VAL A 262 -8.74 8.29 27.01
N LEU A 263 -10.03 8.07 27.04
CA LEU A 263 -11.00 8.51 26.05
C LEU A 263 -11.94 9.51 26.73
N SER A 264 -11.93 10.77 26.29
CA SER A 264 -12.71 11.84 26.93
C SER A 264 -13.54 12.64 25.94
N VAL A 265 -14.67 13.13 26.43
CA VAL A 265 -15.54 14.11 25.75
C VAL A 265 -15.82 15.22 26.76
N GLY A 266 -15.36 16.44 26.46
CA GLY A 266 -15.37 17.50 27.47
C GLY A 266 -14.59 17.08 28.70
N ASP A 267 -15.23 17.19 29.87
CA ASP A 267 -14.66 16.83 31.17
C ASP A 267 -14.97 15.37 31.58
N CYS A 268 -15.68 14.61 30.75
CA CYS A 268 -16.08 13.24 31.05
C CYS A 268 -15.13 12.22 30.40
N ILE A 269 -14.73 11.20 31.18
CA ILE A 269 -13.96 10.04 30.70
C ILE A 269 -14.89 8.88 30.37
N LEU A 270 -14.92 8.48 29.10
CA LEU A 270 -15.79 7.41 28.59
C LEU A 270 -15.29 5.99 28.87
N ASN A 271 -14.04 5.82 29.31
CA ASN A 271 -13.47 4.51 29.65
C ASN A 271 -14.00 3.95 30.98
N GLY A 272 -14.87 4.65 31.69
CA GLY A 272 -15.42 4.21 32.99
C GLY A 272 -14.36 4.03 34.08
N GLY A 273 -13.31 4.86 34.09
CA GLY A 273 -12.18 4.81 35.04
C GLY A 273 -11.17 3.69 34.78
N LYS A 274 -11.35 2.86 33.76
CA LYS A 274 -10.39 1.83 33.33
C LYS A 274 -9.33 2.45 32.41
N THR A 275 -8.51 3.34 32.94
CA THR A 275 -7.50 4.07 32.18
C THR A 275 -6.17 3.34 32.10
N LYS A 276 -5.91 2.35 32.95
CA LYS A 276 -4.65 1.58 32.96
C LYS A 276 -4.66 0.49 31.91
N MET A 277 -3.60 0.43 31.13
CA MET A 277 -3.31 -0.60 30.15
C MET A 277 -2.40 -1.68 30.73
N ASP A 278 -2.35 -2.85 30.12
CA ASP A 278 -1.37 -3.86 30.50
C ASP A 278 0.06 -3.35 30.22
N PRO A 279 1.06 -3.73 31.04
CA PRO A 279 2.44 -3.25 30.85
C PRO A 279 3.06 -3.64 29.51
N ASP A 280 2.62 -4.76 28.93
CA ASP A 280 3.06 -5.29 27.64
C ASP A 280 2.19 -4.81 26.45
N GLU A 281 1.19 -3.97 26.72
CA GLU A 281 0.30 -3.46 25.69
C GLU A 281 0.98 -2.34 24.88
N PRO A 282 1.23 -2.56 23.56
CA PRO A 282 1.73 -1.51 22.71
C PRO A 282 0.62 -0.49 22.42
N HIS A 283 0.99 0.77 22.15
CA HIS A 283 0.02 1.73 21.65
C HIS A 283 -0.59 1.22 20.33
N PRO A 284 -1.87 1.53 20.04
CA PRO A 284 -2.59 0.90 18.92
C PRO A 284 -2.23 1.47 17.54
N PHE A 285 -1.40 2.52 17.47
CA PHE A 285 -1.08 3.20 16.22
C PHE A 285 0.18 2.64 15.59
N GLU A 286 0.12 2.39 14.27
CA GLU A 286 1.27 2.08 13.44
C GLU A 286 1.40 3.11 12.32
N PHE A 287 2.65 3.53 12.06
CA PHE A 287 2.95 4.61 11.14
C PHE A 287 3.66 4.08 9.89
N LEU A 288 3.01 4.22 8.75
CA LEU A 288 3.64 4.02 7.45
C LEU A 288 4.38 5.29 7.04
N LYS A 289 5.69 5.28 7.15
CA LYS A 289 6.57 6.44 6.96
C LYS A 289 6.97 6.59 5.49
N ALA A 290 7.12 7.85 5.04
CA ALA A 290 7.71 8.16 3.75
C ALA A 290 9.24 8.42 3.86
N TYR A 291 9.74 9.53 3.36
CA TYR A 291 11.17 9.85 3.42
C TYR A 291 11.51 10.61 4.71
N SER A 292 12.50 10.16 5.44
CA SER A 292 13.02 10.89 6.60
C SER A 292 13.80 12.12 6.14
N VAL A 293 13.50 13.28 6.71
CA VAL A 293 14.13 14.56 6.35
C VAL A 293 15.03 15.11 7.45
N GLY A 294 14.78 14.71 8.69
CA GLY A 294 15.51 15.24 9.83
C GLY A 294 15.48 14.27 11.02
N PRO A 295 16.02 14.68 12.15
CA PRO A 295 15.97 13.87 13.37
C PRO A 295 14.54 13.70 13.86
N GLY A 296 14.25 12.51 14.40
CA GLY A 296 12.95 12.20 14.98
C GLY A 296 11.87 11.86 13.95
N TRP A 297 10.65 12.36 14.15
CA TRP A 297 9.45 12.02 13.40
C TRP A 297 9.18 12.96 12.21
N GLN A 298 10.20 13.53 11.61
CA GLN A 298 10.05 14.39 10.45
C GLN A 298 10.17 13.56 9.17
N TYR A 299 9.06 13.43 8.50
CA TYR A 299 8.96 12.69 7.23
C TYR A 299 8.35 13.59 6.17
N GLN A 300 8.89 13.49 4.97
CA GLN A 300 8.47 14.27 3.81
C GLN A 300 7.75 13.38 2.81
N GLY A 301 6.58 13.82 2.37
CA GLY A 301 5.84 13.18 1.28
C GLY A 301 6.39 13.57 -0.10
N LEU A 302 5.98 12.84 -1.13
CA LEU A 302 6.33 13.13 -2.52
C LEU A 302 5.68 14.41 -3.03
N VAL A 303 4.48 14.74 -2.52
CA VAL A 303 3.76 15.95 -2.90
C VAL A 303 4.54 17.20 -2.49
N GLU A 304 5.07 17.22 -1.27
CA GLU A 304 5.89 18.32 -0.79
C GLU A 304 7.12 18.55 -1.68
N GLN A 305 7.79 17.47 -2.10
CA GLN A 305 8.97 17.54 -2.97
C GLN A 305 8.67 18.10 -4.37
N THR A 306 7.44 17.96 -4.85
CA THR A 306 7.03 18.27 -6.22
C THR A 306 6.08 19.46 -6.35
N LEU A 307 5.58 19.98 -5.23
CA LEU A 307 4.58 21.04 -5.22
C LEU A 307 5.07 22.31 -5.94
N ALA A 308 6.33 22.72 -5.72
CA ALA A 308 6.90 23.89 -6.36
C ALA A 308 6.92 23.78 -7.90
N ASP A 309 7.26 22.59 -8.42
CA ASP A 309 7.24 22.32 -9.86
C ASP A 309 5.79 22.34 -10.40
N GLN A 310 4.83 21.80 -9.65
CA GLN A 310 3.40 21.84 -10.05
C GLN A 310 2.86 23.27 -10.08
N LEU A 311 3.24 24.10 -9.13
CA LEU A 311 2.86 25.53 -9.13
C LEU A 311 3.46 26.25 -10.34
N THR A 312 4.71 25.96 -10.69
CA THR A 312 5.36 26.46 -11.90
C THR A 312 4.59 26.03 -13.16
N LEU A 313 4.21 24.75 -13.24
CA LEU A 313 3.43 24.22 -14.35
C LEU A 313 2.06 24.91 -14.48
N ASN A 314 1.37 25.15 -13.36
CA ASN A 314 0.11 25.87 -13.34
C ASN A 314 0.28 27.30 -13.87
N GLN A 315 1.35 27.99 -13.47
CA GLN A 315 1.66 29.33 -13.95
C GLN A 315 1.98 29.36 -15.45
N GLN A 316 2.77 28.41 -15.94
CA GLN A 316 3.08 28.26 -17.38
C GLN A 316 1.79 28.03 -18.19
N ASN A 317 0.93 27.12 -17.75
CA ASN A 317 -0.36 26.86 -18.41
C ASN A 317 -1.26 28.11 -18.43
N ARG A 318 -1.27 28.88 -17.34
CA ARG A 318 -2.02 30.14 -17.26
C ARG A 318 -1.51 31.17 -18.27
N ILE A 319 -0.19 31.37 -18.34
CA ILE A 319 0.44 32.30 -19.29
C ILE A 319 0.11 31.88 -20.72
N ILE A 320 0.23 30.60 -21.05
CA ILE A 320 -0.10 30.08 -22.37
C ILE A 320 -1.57 30.38 -22.70
N LEU A 321 -2.50 30.08 -21.80
CA LEU A 321 -3.93 30.30 -21.98
C LEU A 321 -4.26 31.78 -22.14
N GLU A 322 -3.65 32.66 -21.35
CA GLU A 322 -3.83 34.09 -21.46
C GLU A 322 -3.30 34.61 -22.79
N ASN A 323 -2.13 34.17 -23.24
CA ASN A 323 -1.57 34.54 -24.53
C ASN A 323 -2.43 34.06 -25.70
N GLN A 324 -2.96 32.83 -25.61
CA GLN A 324 -3.91 32.31 -26.60
C GLN A 324 -5.19 33.13 -26.64
N ARG A 325 -5.76 33.50 -25.49
CA ARG A 325 -6.96 34.37 -25.43
C ARG A 325 -6.69 35.74 -25.99
N ARG A 326 -5.52 36.35 -25.69
CA ARG A 326 -5.13 37.67 -26.24
C ARG A 326 -4.87 37.58 -27.72
N GLY A 327 -4.19 36.52 -28.19
CA GLY A 327 -3.92 36.28 -29.62
C GLY A 327 -5.17 36.00 -30.45
N ALA A 328 -6.19 35.40 -29.83
CA ALA A 328 -7.48 35.16 -30.48
C ALA A 328 -8.36 36.43 -30.63
N GLN A 329 -8.02 37.49 -29.92
CA GLN A 329 -8.73 38.76 -29.99
C GLN A 329 -7.99 39.70 -30.93
N ASN A 330 -8.57 39.98 -32.09
CA ASN A 330 -8.06 40.99 -33.00
C ASN A 330 -8.17 42.37 -32.34
N ARG A 331 -7.06 43.11 -32.26
CA ARG A 331 -7.02 44.48 -31.78
C ARG A 331 -6.69 45.42 -32.93
N TRP A 332 -7.51 46.42 -33.10
CA TRP A 332 -7.31 47.46 -34.10
C TRP A 332 -6.73 48.69 -33.42
N LEU A 333 -5.66 49.24 -33.98
CA LEU A 333 -5.19 50.57 -33.65
C LEU A 333 -5.89 51.51 -34.61
N VAL A 334 -6.80 52.33 -34.08
CA VAL A 334 -7.54 53.34 -34.83
C VAL A 334 -7.04 54.70 -34.35
N HIS A 335 -6.59 55.55 -35.29
CA HIS A 335 -6.18 56.89 -34.94
C HIS A 335 -7.39 57.68 -34.49
N GLU A 336 -7.25 58.52 -33.45
CA GLU A 336 -8.36 59.29 -32.86
C GLU A 336 -9.16 60.17 -33.91
N LYS A 337 -8.45 60.63 -34.91
CA LYS A 337 -9.03 61.43 -35.99
C LYS A 337 -9.49 60.63 -37.22
N ALA A 338 -9.42 59.34 -37.20
CA ALA A 338 -9.87 58.52 -38.33
C ALA A 338 -11.37 58.30 -38.26
N ALA A 339 -12.07 58.67 -39.33
CA ALA A 339 -13.51 58.42 -39.48
C ALA A 339 -13.72 56.96 -39.91
N VAL A 340 -13.75 56.03 -38.93
CA VAL A 340 -13.93 54.56 -39.13
C VAL A 340 -15.16 54.10 -38.37
N ASP A 341 -15.97 53.30 -39.04
CA ASP A 341 -17.03 52.57 -38.33
C ASP A 341 -16.42 51.43 -37.44
N THR A 342 -16.29 51.72 -36.15
CA THR A 342 -15.76 50.81 -35.18
C THR A 342 -16.62 49.55 -35.02
N GLY A 343 -17.92 49.61 -35.30
CA GLY A 343 -18.85 48.49 -35.29
C GLY A 343 -18.51 47.43 -36.34
N SER A 344 -18.06 47.88 -37.55
CA SER A 344 -17.63 46.95 -38.60
C SER A 344 -16.29 46.28 -38.32
N LEU A 345 -15.38 46.92 -37.57
CA LEU A 345 -14.11 46.34 -37.15
C LEU A 345 -14.28 45.23 -36.09
N ILE A 346 -15.30 45.35 -35.27
CA ILE A 346 -15.59 44.38 -34.20
C ILE A 346 -16.47 43.23 -34.69
N ASN A 347 -17.26 43.48 -35.74
CA ASN A 347 -18.20 42.49 -36.28
C ASN A 347 -17.45 41.40 -37.07
N ARG A 348 -17.50 40.17 -36.58
CA ARG A 348 -16.86 38.97 -37.19
C ARG A 348 -17.44 38.62 -38.58
N THR A 349 -18.62 39.10 -38.92
CA THR A 349 -19.31 38.83 -40.19
C THR A 349 -19.16 39.95 -41.21
N ALA A 350 -18.62 41.11 -40.82
CA ALA A 350 -18.40 42.21 -41.75
C ALA A 350 -17.24 41.90 -42.69
N GLN A 351 -17.55 41.84 -44.00
CA GLN A 351 -16.54 41.56 -45.02
C GLN A 351 -15.80 42.83 -45.49
N VAL A 352 -16.34 44.00 -45.26
CA VAL A 352 -15.80 45.28 -45.73
C VAL A 352 -15.87 46.30 -44.62
N THR A 353 -14.74 46.91 -44.27
CA THR A 353 -14.66 48.10 -43.41
C THR A 353 -14.21 49.26 -44.20
N LYS A 354 -15.00 50.34 -44.13
CA LYS A 354 -14.69 51.60 -44.81
C LYS A 354 -14.04 52.57 -43.82
N TRP A 355 -13.00 53.29 -44.27
CA TRP A 355 -12.41 54.41 -43.52
C TRP A 355 -12.25 55.63 -44.41
N ALA A 356 -12.17 56.80 -43.82
CA ALA A 356 -11.88 58.04 -44.49
C ALA A 356 -10.71 58.73 -43.77
N GLY A 357 -9.80 59.34 -44.55
CA GLY A 357 -8.62 60.05 -44.08
C GLY A 357 -7.33 59.26 -44.33
N ASP A 358 -6.18 59.90 -44.05
CA ASP A 358 -4.82 59.37 -44.34
C ASP A 358 -4.33 58.31 -43.35
N ASN A 359 -5.10 58.08 -42.29
CA ASN A 359 -4.72 57.18 -41.22
C ASN A 359 -5.47 55.82 -41.30
N GLU A 360 -4.84 54.83 -41.88
CA GLU A 360 -5.37 53.47 -42.01
C GLU A 360 -5.43 52.76 -40.63
N PRO A 361 -6.56 52.10 -40.29
CA PRO A 361 -6.61 51.24 -39.11
C PRO A 361 -5.63 50.06 -39.24
N LYS A 362 -4.76 49.89 -38.25
CA LYS A 362 -3.79 48.79 -38.24
C LYS A 362 -4.26 47.68 -37.35
N LEU A 363 -4.28 46.47 -37.89
CA LEU A 363 -4.49 45.26 -37.10
C LEU A 363 -3.21 44.93 -36.34
N VAL A 364 -3.29 44.88 -35.02
CA VAL A 364 -2.21 44.42 -34.17
C VAL A 364 -2.42 42.94 -33.89
N THR A 365 -1.60 42.14 -34.53
CA THR A 365 -1.51 40.71 -34.22
C THR A 365 -0.53 40.52 -33.07
N TYR A 366 -1.00 39.93 -31.97
CA TYR A 366 -0.12 39.50 -30.90
C TYR A 366 0.65 38.26 -31.35
N GLN A 367 1.93 38.21 -31.02
CA GLN A 367 2.69 36.96 -31.16
C GLN A 367 2.11 35.94 -30.22
N TYR A 368 1.87 34.73 -30.73
CA TYR A 368 1.53 33.58 -29.92
C TYR A 368 2.69 33.27 -28.96
N SER A 369 2.40 32.50 -27.90
CA SER A 369 3.43 32.06 -26.96
C SER A 369 4.60 31.46 -27.74
N PRO A 370 5.86 31.81 -27.39
CA PRO A 370 7.03 31.26 -28.07
C PRO A 370 7.10 29.75 -27.89
N PRO A 371 7.65 28.99 -28.87
CA PRO A 371 7.75 27.54 -28.80
C PRO A 371 8.50 27.03 -27.56
N GLU A 372 9.46 27.79 -27.07
CA GLU A 372 10.26 27.49 -25.88
C GLU A 372 9.40 27.36 -24.64
N LEU A 373 8.31 28.13 -24.51
CA LEU A 373 7.39 28.04 -23.37
C LEU A 373 6.64 26.71 -23.33
N PHE A 374 6.30 26.16 -24.49
CA PHE A 374 5.68 24.82 -24.56
C PHE A 374 6.70 23.72 -24.24
N GLN A 375 7.95 23.86 -24.70
CA GLN A 375 9.01 22.91 -24.37
C GLN A 375 9.33 22.93 -22.87
N ASP A 376 9.43 24.10 -22.25
CA ASP A 376 9.67 24.25 -20.82
C ASP A 376 8.51 23.67 -19.98
N ARG A 377 7.27 23.91 -20.43
CA ARG A 377 6.08 23.28 -19.80
C ARG A 377 6.17 21.75 -19.84
N ASP A 378 6.49 21.17 -21.00
CA ASP A 378 6.56 19.71 -21.14
C ASP A 378 7.77 19.13 -20.38
N ALA A 379 8.88 19.86 -20.31
CA ALA A 379 10.00 19.53 -19.44
C ALA A 379 9.61 19.58 -17.96
N THR A 380 8.81 20.54 -17.54
CA THR A 380 8.31 20.65 -16.16
C THR A 380 7.38 19.47 -15.81
N ARG A 381 6.48 19.07 -16.71
CA ARG A 381 5.67 17.84 -16.54
C ARG A 381 6.52 16.61 -16.31
N THR A 382 7.51 16.41 -17.18
CA THR A 382 8.43 15.29 -17.07
C THR A 382 9.24 15.33 -15.78
N ARG A 383 9.67 16.51 -15.34
CA ARG A 383 10.41 16.73 -14.09
C ARG A 383 9.59 16.30 -12.87
N ILE A 384 8.30 16.65 -12.81
CA ILE A 384 7.41 16.25 -11.70
C ILE A 384 7.35 14.73 -11.61
N LEU A 385 7.02 14.03 -12.69
CA LEU A 385 6.92 12.57 -12.71
C LEU A 385 8.28 11.91 -12.37
N THR A 386 9.38 12.45 -12.91
CA THR A 386 10.73 11.96 -12.62
C THR A 386 11.08 12.12 -11.14
N ARG A 387 10.73 13.25 -10.52
CA ARG A 387 10.94 13.46 -9.07
C ARG A 387 10.11 12.51 -8.23
N MET A 388 8.89 12.21 -8.65
CA MET A 388 8.05 11.21 -8.01
C MET A 388 8.52 9.77 -8.26
N GLY A 389 9.50 9.55 -9.15
CA GLY A 389 9.98 8.22 -9.53
C GLY A 389 9.00 7.44 -10.40
N VAL A 390 7.98 8.10 -10.93
CA VAL A 390 6.99 7.49 -11.83
C VAL A 390 7.46 7.65 -13.25
N ASN A 391 7.63 6.55 -13.99
CA ASN A 391 7.96 6.65 -15.40
C ASN A 391 6.73 7.07 -16.22
N GLN A 392 6.97 7.75 -17.34
CA GLN A 392 5.91 8.25 -18.20
C GLN A 392 5.05 7.11 -18.79
N PHE A 393 5.61 5.94 -18.98
CA PHE A 393 4.88 4.75 -19.43
C PHE A 393 3.85 4.30 -18.38
N ALA A 394 4.25 4.21 -17.12
CA ALA A 394 3.34 3.83 -16.03
C ALA A 394 2.23 4.88 -15.81
N ALA A 395 2.56 6.17 -16.02
CA ALA A 395 1.61 7.27 -15.83
C ALA A 395 0.61 7.45 -16.99
N SER A 396 1.03 7.22 -18.23
CA SER A 396 0.23 7.52 -19.44
C SER A 396 -0.05 6.34 -20.34
N GLY A 397 0.56 5.17 -20.07
CA GLY A 397 0.52 4.01 -20.97
C GLY A 397 1.26 4.22 -22.31
N ALA A 398 1.91 5.37 -22.52
CA ALA A 398 2.62 5.68 -23.75
C ALA A 398 3.97 4.95 -23.81
N LYS A 399 4.15 4.11 -24.82
CA LYS A 399 5.38 3.33 -25.02
C LYS A 399 6.58 4.27 -25.28
N PRO A 400 7.68 4.17 -24.51
CA PRO A 400 8.89 4.95 -24.81
C PRO A 400 9.45 4.62 -26.18
N GLY A 401 9.91 5.65 -26.91
CA GLY A 401 10.54 5.44 -28.20
C GLY A 401 11.83 4.62 -28.07
N GLY A 402 12.01 3.63 -28.94
CA GLY A 402 13.21 2.78 -28.97
C GLY A 402 13.15 1.47 -28.18
N LEU A 403 12.15 1.25 -27.33
CA LEU A 403 11.96 0.01 -26.59
C LEU A 403 11.01 -0.93 -27.36
N ASN A 404 11.56 -1.88 -28.13
CA ASN A 404 10.77 -2.75 -28.99
C ASN A 404 10.60 -4.19 -28.46
N SER A 405 11.35 -4.61 -27.45
CA SER A 405 11.22 -5.94 -26.85
C SER A 405 10.52 -5.86 -25.49
N GLY A 406 9.72 -6.90 -25.17
CA GLY A 406 9.08 -7.02 -23.84
C GLY A 406 10.09 -7.06 -22.69
N GLU A 407 11.28 -7.63 -22.94
CA GLU A 407 12.38 -7.70 -21.96
C GLU A 407 12.94 -6.30 -21.65
N ALA A 408 13.19 -5.47 -22.69
CA ALA A 408 13.65 -4.10 -22.49
C ALA A 408 12.62 -3.22 -21.75
N ILE A 409 11.31 -3.46 -21.96
CA ILE A 409 10.25 -2.76 -21.25
C ILE A 409 10.22 -3.18 -19.77
N ARG A 410 10.41 -4.48 -19.47
CA ARG A 410 10.50 -4.99 -18.08
C ARG A 410 11.73 -4.41 -17.38
N GLU A 411 12.91 -4.46 -18.01
CA GLU A 411 14.15 -3.92 -17.44
C GLU A 411 14.05 -2.40 -17.17
N TYR A 412 13.43 -1.65 -18.07
CA TYR A 412 13.14 -0.23 -17.87
C TYR A 412 12.17 0.01 -16.69
N GLY A 413 11.17 -0.86 -16.55
CA GLY A 413 10.24 -0.86 -15.39
C GLY A 413 10.98 -1.11 -14.08
N ASP A 414 11.85 -2.12 -14.03
CA ASP A 414 12.61 -2.50 -12.84
C ASP A 414 13.58 -1.40 -12.39
N HIS A 415 14.28 -0.75 -13.33
CA HIS A 415 15.14 0.38 -13.00
C HIS A 415 14.39 1.59 -12.43
N SER A 416 13.16 1.84 -12.88
CA SER A 416 12.34 2.92 -12.32
C SER A 416 11.88 2.64 -10.88
N GLN A 417 11.72 1.36 -10.52
CA GLN A 417 11.31 0.94 -9.18
C GLN A 417 12.42 1.08 -8.13
N GLN A 418 13.69 1.07 -8.51
CA GLN A 418 14.81 1.20 -7.56
C GLN A 418 14.72 2.48 -6.71
N ARG A 419 14.16 3.54 -7.27
CA ARG A 419 13.97 4.80 -6.55
C ARG A 419 12.96 4.71 -5.40
N HIS A 420 12.04 3.73 -5.47
CA HIS A 420 11.02 3.50 -4.45
C HIS A 420 11.42 2.47 -3.40
N ARG A 421 12.65 1.96 -3.44
CA ARG A 421 13.13 0.93 -2.52
C ARG A 421 12.94 1.31 -1.05
N ILE A 422 13.25 2.56 -0.69
CA ILE A 422 13.07 3.05 0.69
C ILE A 422 11.59 3.01 1.09
N LEU A 423 10.70 3.43 0.20
CA LEU A 423 9.25 3.39 0.47
C LEU A 423 8.76 1.94 0.61
N GLN A 424 9.31 1.03 -0.19
CA GLN A 424 9.01 -0.39 -0.12
C GLN A 424 9.49 -0.98 1.22
N GLU A 425 10.72 -0.72 1.63
CA GLU A 425 11.28 -1.14 2.93
C GLU A 425 10.44 -0.59 4.11
N ASN A 426 9.91 0.63 3.98
CA ASN A 426 9.01 1.21 4.97
C ASN A 426 7.64 0.51 5.03
N ILE A 427 7.09 0.08 3.88
CA ILE A 427 5.87 -0.75 3.83
C ILE A 427 6.12 -2.09 4.51
N GLU A 428 7.27 -2.71 4.25
CA GLU A 428 7.69 -3.95 4.89
C GLU A 428 7.73 -3.81 6.41
N THR A 429 8.44 -2.82 6.89
CA THR A 429 8.55 -2.51 8.32
C THR A 429 7.18 -2.26 8.96
N PHE A 430 6.32 -1.51 8.26
CA PHE A 430 4.96 -1.22 8.71
C PHE A 430 4.11 -2.50 8.82
N VAL A 431 4.15 -3.37 7.82
CA VAL A 431 3.37 -4.62 7.83
C VAL A 431 3.86 -5.57 8.92
N VAL A 432 5.18 -5.65 9.16
CA VAL A 432 5.74 -6.42 10.28
C VAL A 432 5.24 -5.87 11.63
N ALA A 433 5.24 -4.54 11.80
CA ALA A 433 4.73 -3.91 13.00
C ALA A 433 3.23 -4.19 13.21
N CYS A 434 2.42 -4.09 12.14
CA CYS A 434 1.01 -4.49 12.17
C CYS A 434 0.85 -5.97 12.53
N GLY A 435 1.69 -6.85 12.00
CA GLY A 435 1.70 -8.28 12.32
C GLY A 435 1.97 -8.56 13.80
N LYS A 436 2.92 -7.85 14.40
CA LYS A 436 3.21 -7.90 15.85
C LYS A 436 2.01 -7.41 16.68
N GLN A 437 1.40 -6.29 16.28
CA GLN A 437 0.19 -5.75 16.90
C GLN A 437 -0.99 -6.73 16.86
N LEU A 438 -1.21 -7.36 15.71
CA LEU A 438 -2.27 -8.35 15.54
C LEU A 438 -2.00 -9.61 16.36
N ALA A 439 -0.76 -10.09 16.41
CA ALA A 439 -0.37 -11.22 17.23
C ALA A 439 -0.64 -10.95 18.73
N TRP A 440 -0.30 -9.75 19.21
CA TRP A 440 -0.64 -9.33 20.58
C TRP A 440 -2.16 -9.30 20.80
N ALA A 441 -2.93 -8.72 19.88
CA ALA A 441 -4.38 -8.65 19.98
C ALA A 441 -5.04 -10.05 19.99
N CYS A 442 -4.48 -11.00 19.25
CA CYS A 442 -4.97 -12.38 19.22
C CYS A 442 -4.83 -13.08 20.58
N GLU A 443 -3.83 -12.76 21.39
CA GLU A 443 -3.70 -13.29 22.75
C GLU A 443 -4.88 -12.89 23.64
N LYS A 444 -5.43 -11.70 23.43
CA LYS A 444 -6.57 -11.17 24.19
C LYS A 444 -7.93 -11.62 23.65
N VAL A 445 -8.07 -11.67 22.34
CA VAL A 445 -9.35 -11.90 21.65
C VAL A 445 -9.56 -13.36 21.31
N LYS A 446 -8.49 -14.12 21.07
CA LYS A 446 -8.48 -15.53 20.63
C LYS A 446 -9.41 -15.78 19.44
N PRO A 447 -9.22 -15.08 18.33
CA PRO A 447 -10.09 -15.17 17.18
C PRO A 447 -9.95 -16.51 16.46
N GLU A 448 -11.02 -16.87 15.72
CA GLU A 448 -11.02 -17.96 14.75
C GLU A 448 -11.01 -17.33 13.35
N VAL A 449 -10.09 -17.77 12.49
CA VAL A 449 -9.92 -17.21 11.15
C VAL A 449 -10.06 -18.31 10.10
N ARG A 450 -10.75 -18.00 9.00
CA ARG A 450 -10.81 -18.86 7.83
C ARG A 450 -9.58 -18.61 6.96
N SER A 451 -8.66 -19.56 6.94
CA SER A 451 -7.52 -19.53 6.03
C SER A 451 -7.87 -20.24 4.73
N PRO A 452 -7.48 -19.70 3.57
CA PRO A 452 -7.60 -20.43 2.31
C PRO A 452 -6.62 -21.61 2.34
N GLY A 453 -7.15 -22.81 2.60
CA GLY A 453 -6.41 -24.05 2.44
C GLY A 453 -6.58 -24.57 1.01
N ARG A 454 -5.72 -25.47 0.57
CA ARG A 454 -5.77 -26.10 -0.76
C ARG A 454 -7.06 -26.90 -0.98
N ARG A 455 -7.66 -27.45 0.07
CA ARG A 455 -8.91 -28.24 0.04
C ARG A 455 -10.17 -27.41 0.35
N GLY A 456 -10.07 -26.07 0.39
CA GLY A 456 -11.15 -25.18 0.80
C GLY A 456 -10.77 -24.34 2.01
N ALA A 457 -11.72 -23.59 2.57
CA ALA A 457 -11.47 -22.77 3.73
C ALA A 457 -11.27 -23.63 4.99
N GLN A 458 -10.07 -23.62 5.55
CA GLN A 458 -9.77 -24.26 6.83
C GLN A 458 -9.97 -23.25 7.97
N LEU A 459 -10.66 -23.66 9.02
CA LEU A 459 -10.83 -22.83 10.21
C LEU A 459 -9.62 -23.03 11.14
N LEU A 460 -8.81 -21.99 11.26
CA LEU A 460 -7.68 -21.97 12.19
C LEU A 460 -8.09 -21.25 13.48
N LYS A 461 -7.77 -21.83 14.62
CA LYS A 461 -7.95 -21.21 15.93
C LYS A 461 -6.62 -20.67 16.44
N TRP A 462 -6.66 -19.54 17.15
CA TRP A 462 -5.44 -18.95 17.71
C TRP A 462 -4.69 -19.93 18.64
N GLU A 463 -5.42 -20.73 19.43
CA GLU A 463 -4.81 -21.68 20.38
C GLU A 463 -3.96 -22.77 19.71
N ASP A 464 -4.30 -23.16 18.47
CA ASP A 464 -3.59 -24.18 17.71
C ASP A 464 -2.25 -23.66 17.12
N VAL A 465 -2.16 -22.34 16.94
CA VAL A 465 -1.00 -21.68 16.31
C VAL A 465 -0.19 -20.83 17.30
N LYS A 466 -0.62 -20.75 18.55
CA LYS A 466 0.04 -19.97 19.58
C LYS A 466 1.45 -20.49 19.87
N LEU A 467 2.43 -19.56 19.88
CA LEU A 467 3.80 -19.81 20.30
C LEU A 467 4.11 -18.99 21.56
N PRO A 468 4.96 -19.49 22.47
CA PRO A 468 5.38 -18.73 23.63
C PRO A 468 5.99 -17.39 23.24
N PRO A 469 5.72 -16.29 23.97
CA PRO A 469 6.35 -15.00 23.73
C PRO A 469 7.88 -15.11 23.81
N GLY A 470 8.59 -14.49 22.85
CA GLY A 470 10.06 -14.54 22.80
C GLY A 470 10.66 -15.77 22.12
N SER A 471 9.87 -16.78 21.74
CA SER A 471 10.34 -17.95 20.99
C SER A 471 10.32 -17.75 19.47
N TYR A 472 9.88 -16.62 18.99
CA TYR A 472 9.78 -16.32 17.56
C TYR A 472 10.09 -14.86 17.27
N ASP A 473 10.59 -14.62 16.08
CA ASP A 473 10.70 -13.30 15.49
C ASP A 473 9.80 -13.19 14.26
N VAL A 474 9.46 -11.97 13.86
CA VAL A 474 8.59 -11.72 12.71
C VAL A 474 9.41 -11.10 11.60
N GLU A 475 9.57 -11.85 10.54
CA GLU A 475 10.20 -11.39 9.31
C GLU A 475 9.15 -11.23 8.21
N LEU A 476 9.44 -10.39 7.24
CA LEU A 476 8.60 -10.21 6.08
C LEU A 476 8.97 -11.20 4.98
N ALA A 477 7.97 -11.90 4.45
CA ALA A 477 8.10 -12.61 3.20
C ALA A 477 7.23 -11.93 2.14
N PHE A 478 7.84 -11.51 1.04
CA PHE A 478 7.07 -11.10 -0.13
C PHE A 478 6.48 -12.35 -0.79
N ALA A 479 5.16 -12.39 -0.93
CA ALA A 479 4.58 -13.22 -1.96
C ALA A 479 4.91 -12.57 -3.31
N ILE A 480 6.07 -12.87 -3.88
CA ILE A 480 6.34 -12.59 -5.27
C ILE A 480 5.36 -13.46 -6.05
N SER A 481 4.22 -12.90 -6.39
CA SER A 481 3.35 -13.51 -7.38
C SER A 481 4.10 -13.45 -8.70
N SER A 482 4.80 -14.54 -9.04
CA SER A 482 5.46 -14.71 -10.33
C SER A 482 4.44 -14.79 -11.50
N LEU A 483 3.16 -14.79 -11.18
CA LEU A 483 2.09 -14.78 -12.17
C LEU A 483 1.70 -13.33 -12.50
N PRO A 484 1.73 -12.95 -13.77
CA PRO A 484 1.20 -11.68 -14.23
C PRO A 484 -0.26 -11.54 -13.80
N ARG A 485 -0.65 -10.40 -13.23
CA ARG A 485 -2.03 -10.17 -12.78
C ARG A 485 -2.94 -9.59 -13.86
N THR A 486 -2.36 -9.19 -14.99
CA THR A 486 -3.13 -8.70 -16.13
C THR A 486 -3.60 -9.90 -16.98
N PRO A 487 -4.81 -9.87 -17.55
CA PRO A 487 -5.28 -10.93 -18.46
C PRO A 487 -4.30 -11.22 -19.59
N GLU A 488 -3.68 -10.20 -20.16
CA GLU A 488 -2.65 -10.32 -21.22
C GLU A 488 -1.41 -11.05 -20.71
N GLY A 489 -0.91 -10.69 -19.54
CA GLY A 489 0.26 -11.34 -18.95
C GLY A 489 0.00 -12.80 -18.56
N LEU A 490 -1.23 -13.17 -18.21
CA LEU A 490 -1.63 -14.56 -17.97
C LEU A 490 -1.65 -15.37 -19.28
N VAL A 491 -2.11 -14.76 -20.38
CA VAL A 491 -2.07 -15.36 -21.71
C VAL A 491 -0.63 -15.53 -22.19
N ASP A 492 0.24 -14.55 -21.97
CA ASP A 492 1.67 -14.64 -22.29
C ASP A 492 2.34 -15.78 -21.52
N ARG A 493 2.04 -15.92 -20.23
CA ARG A 493 2.56 -17.02 -19.43
C ARG A 493 2.02 -18.38 -19.89
N ALA A 494 0.75 -18.45 -20.27
CA ALA A 494 0.18 -19.65 -20.85
C ALA A 494 0.86 -20.03 -22.18
N ASN A 495 1.21 -19.03 -23.02
CA ASN A 495 1.99 -19.22 -24.26
C ASN A 495 3.39 -19.77 -23.96
N GLU A 496 4.10 -19.22 -22.97
CA GLU A 496 5.42 -19.73 -22.54
C GLU A 496 5.34 -21.19 -22.08
N LEU A 497 4.32 -21.54 -21.28
CA LEU A 497 4.12 -22.90 -20.79
C LEU A 497 3.77 -23.88 -21.93
N LEU A 498 3.01 -23.41 -22.92
CA LEU A 498 2.71 -24.18 -24.14
C LEU A 498 3.98 -24.44 -24.96
N GLN A 499 4.82 -23.43 -25.15
CA GLN A 499 6.10 -23.55 -25.87
C GLN A 499 7.09 -24.48 -25.14
N MET A 500 7.07 -24.48 -23.81
CA MET A 500 7.88 -25.39 -22.98
C MET A 500 7.34 -26.84 -22.98
N GLY A 501 6.21 -27.10 -23.63
CA GLY A 501 5.57 -28.42 -23.63
C GLY A 501 4.95 -28.84 -22.29
N LYS A 502 4.81 -27.90 -21.34
CA LYS A 502 4.21 -28.13 -20.02
C LYS A 502 2.70 -27.91 -20.01
N LEU A 503 2.15 -27.37 -21.08
CA LEU A 503 0.73 -27.13 -21.25
C LEU A 503 0.26 -27.83 -22.53
N ASP A 504 -0.87 -28.53 -22.43
CA ASP A 504 -1.55 -29.13 -23.57
C ASP A 504 -2.39 -28.09 -24.33
N SER A 505 -2.55 -28.25 -25.64
CA SER A 505 -3.30 -27.33 -26.50
C SER A 505 -4.78 -27.20 -26.11
N THR A 506 -5.38 -28.25 -25.57
CA THR A 506 -6.78 -28.25 -25.11
C THR A 506 -6.92 -27.42 -23.82
N THR A 507 -5.95 -27.49 -22.96
CA THR A 507 -5.89 -26.71 -21.73
C THR A 507 -5.56 -25.26 -21.99
N TYR A 508 -4.67 -24.98 -22.94
CA TYR A 508 -4.42 -23.61 -23.42
C TYR A 508 -5.70 -22.94 -23.93
N ALA A 509 -6.49 -23.67 -24.76
CA ALA A 509 -7.79 -23.17 -25.25
C ALA A 509 -8.78 -22.91 -24.11
N ARG A 510 -8.78 -23.73 -23.06
CA ARG A 510 -9.61 -23.51 -21.85
C ARG A 510 -9.19 -22.29 -21.08
N ILE A 511 -7.88 -22.07 -20.90
CA ILE A 511 -7.34 -20.91 -20.18
C ILE A 511 -7.68 -19.60 -20.92
N THR A 512 -7.54 -19.58 -22.24
CA THR A 512 -7.78 -18.38 -23.05
C THR A 512 -9.26 -18.04 -23.20
N GLN A 513 -10.15 -19.03 -23.07
CA GLN A 513 -11.61 -18.85 -23.21
C GLN A 513 -12.33 -18.62 -21.86
N ASN A 514 -11.67 -18.88 -20.74
CA ASN A 514 -12.30 -18.80 -19.42
C ASN A 514 -11.81 -17.56 -18.66
N PRO A 515 -12.69 -16.68 -18.16
CA PRO A 515 -12.29 -15.52 -17.35
C PRO A 515 -11.64 -15.92 -16.02
N ASP A 516 -11.87 -17.14 -15.51
CA ASP A 516 -11.21 -17.68 -14.33
C ASP A 516 -10.12 -18.68 -14.73
N VAL A 517 -8.90 -18.15 -14.90
CA VAL A 517 -7.71 -18.94 -15.25
C VAL A 517 -7.38 -19.98 -14.17
N ASN A 518 -7.62 -19.66 -12.90
CA ASN A 518 -7.34 -20.59 -11.80
C ASN A 518 -8.29 -21.79 -11.83
N ALA A 519 -9.57 -21.56 -12.11
CA ALA A 519 -10.53 -22.65 -12.30
C ALA A 519 -10.20 -23.51 -13.53
N ALA A 520 -9.66 -22.91 -14.60
CA ALA A 520 -9.25 -23.63 -15.80
C ALA A 520 -7.97 -24.48 -15.58
N LEU A 521 -7.05 -24.04 -14.73
CA LEU A 521 -5.81 -24.75 -14.35
C LEU A 521 -6.06 -25.81 -13.27
N SER A 522 -7.12 -25.68 -12.46
CA SER A 522 -7.44 -26.57 -11.35
C SER A 522 -7.42 -28.07 -11.73
N PRO A 523 -7.96 -28.54 -12.85
CA PRO A 523 -7.90 -29.96 -13.20
C PRO A 523 -6.48 -30.48 -13.48
N LEU A 524 -5.57 -29.61 -13.97
CA LEU A 524 -4.17 -29.97 -14.21
C LEU A 524 -3.35 -30.04 -12.91
N LEU A 525 -3.67 -29.16 -11.98
CA LEU A 525 -3.01 -29.10 -10.69
C LEU A 525 -3.62 -30.07 -9.68
N ALA A 526 -4.80 -30.62 -9.95
CA ALA A 526 -5.55 -31.47 -9.02
C ALA A 526 -4.76 -32.69 -8.55
N SER A 527 -3.99 -33.33 -9.43
CA SER A 527 -3.13 -34.46 -9.03
C SER A 527 -1.95 -34.02 -8.16
N MET A 528 -1.31 -32.90 -8.49
CA MET A 528 -0.24 -32.32 -7.69
C MET A 528 -0.75 -31.83 -6.34
N ASP A 529 -1.90 -31.18 -6.32
CA ASP A 529 -2.56 -30.70 -5.09
C ASP A 529 -2.98 -31.87 -4.19
N ALA A 530 -3.42 -32.99 -4.77
CA ALA A 530 -3.74 -34.20 -4.03
C ALA A 530 -2.49 -34.83 -3.40
N ILE A 531 -1.40 -34.93 -4.17
CA ILE A 531 -0.10 -35.43 -3.66
C ILE A 531 0.43 -34.56 -2.53
N GLU A 532 0.46 -33.24 -2.72
CA GLU A 532 0.90 -32.30 -1.68
C GLU A 532 0.03 -32.38 -0.44
N ALA A 533 -1.28 -32.53 -0.60
CA ALA A 533 -2.19 -32.65 0.52
C ALA A 533 -1.96 -33.94 1.35
N ILE A 534 -1.59 -35.04 0.70
CA ILE A 534 -1.22 -36.28 1.40
C ILE A 534 0.11 -36.09 2.15
N LEU A 535 1.10 -35.48 1.48
CA LEU A 535 2.39 -35.20 2.08
C LEU A 535 2.30 -34.20 3.25
N ASP A 536 1.42 -33.20 3.15
CA ASP A 536 1.13 -32.27 4.24
C ASP A 536 0.43 -33.00 5.41
N GLY A 537 -0.53 -33.90 5.15
CA GLY A 537 -1.14 -34.75 6.17
C GLY A 537 -0.12 -35.59 6.94
N ILE A 538 0.85 -36.18 6.25
CA ILE A 538 1.94 -36.95 6.87
C ILE A 538 2.84 -36.04 7.72
N THR A 539 3.21 -34.86 7.18
CA THR A 539 4.19 -33.99 7.84
C THR A 539 3.61 -33.10 8.92
N GLU A 540 2.33 -32.74 8.83
CA GLU A 540 1.69 -31.79 9.74
C GLU A 540 0.74 -32.44 10.74
N ASP A 541 -0.03 -33.42 10.30
CA ASP A 541 -1.08 -34.05 11.12
C ASP A 541 -0.69 -35.45 11.59
N GLY A 542 0.39 -36.04 11.05
CA GLY A 542 0.80 -37.40 11.34
C GLY A 542 -0.14 -38.46 10.79
N GLU A 543 -0.98 -38.09 9.79
CA GLU A 543 -1.92 -39.01 9.15
C GLU A 543 -1.39 -39.46 7.78
N SER A 544 -1.16 -40.75 7.60
CA SER A 544 -0.74 -41.31 6.32
C SER A 544 -1.94 -41.89 5.56
N THR A 545 -2.15 -41.41 4.34
CA THR A 545 -3.15 -41.94 3.41
C THR A 545 -2.44 -42.72 2.31
N ALA A 546 -2.85 -43.96 2.03
CA ALA A 546 -2.24 -44.79 1.00
C ALA A 546 -2.31 -44.08 -0.39
N PRO A 547 -1.27 -44.18 -1.22
CA PRO A 547 -1.25 -43.58 -2.54
C PRO A 547 -2.27 -44.27 -3.48
N ASP A 548 -3.05 -43.43 -4.21
CA ASP A 548 -4.00 -43.94 -5.22
C ASP A 548 -3.24 -44.26 -6.51
N PRO A 549 -3.50 -45.44 -7.15
CA PRO A 549 -2.91 -45.80 -8.44
C PRO A 549 -3.22 -44.83 -9.58
N GLY A 550 -4.28 -44.02 -9.47
CA GLY A 550 -4.68 -43.01 -10.45
C GLY A 550 -3.91 -41.68 -10.34
N LEU A 551 -3.03 -41.50 -9.34
CA LEU A 551 -2.17 -40.34 -9.22
C LEU A 551 -1.04 -40.38 -10.25
N ASP A 552 -0.47 -39.21 -10.57
CA ASP A 552 0.81 -39.14 -11.28
C ASP A 552 1.93 -39.65 -10.36
N LEU A 553 2.18 -40.98 -10.44
CA LEU A 553 3.13 -41.66 -9.54
C LEU A 553 4.57 -41.17 -9.70
N GLN A 554 4.96 -40.71 -10.91
CA GLN A 554 6.31 -40.17 -11.14
C GLN A 554 6.50 -38.85 -10.40
N THR A 555 5.52 -37.96 -10.51
CA THR A 555 5.50 -36.68 -9.78
C THR A 555 5.37 -36.92 -8.28
N ALA A 556 4.55 -37.88 -7.85
CA ALA A 556 4.38 -38.26 -6.46
C ALA A 556 5.69 -38.73 -5.81
N PHE A 557 6.44 -39.60 -6.50
CA PHE A 557 7.74 -40.07 -6.04
C PHE A 557 8.76 -38.93 -5.91
N THR A 558 8.79 -38.04 -6.90
CA THR A 558 9.71 -36.88 -6.90
C THR A 558 9.40 -35.93 -5.75
N MET A 559 8.14 -35.61 -5.55
CA MET A 559 7.69 -34.73 -4.48
C MET A 559 7.91 -35.33 -3.09
N ALA A 560 7.66 -36.63 -2.92
CA ALA A 560 7.95 -37.34 -1.66
C ALA A 560 9.46 -37.30 -1.31
N ASN A 561 10.33 -37.54 -2.29
CA ASN A 561 11.76 -37.42 -2.08
C ASN A 561 12.19 -35.98 -1.70
N GLN A 562 11.68 -34.98 -2.38
CA GLN A 562 11.97 -33.58 -2.05
C GLN A 562 11.48 -33.23 -0.64
N ARG A 563 10.29 -33.68 -0.27
CA ARG A 563 9.73 -33.47 1.07
C ARG A 563 10.58 -34.18 2.14
N TYR A 564 10.98 -35.42 1.90
CA TYR A 564 11.83 -36.21 2.82
C TYR A 564 13.17 -35.50 3.10
N TRP A 565 13.89 -35.06 2.05
CA TRP A 565 15.15 -34.35 2.22
C TRP A 565 14.99 -33.03 2.97
N ARG A 566 13.88 -32.33 2.72
CA ARG A 566 13.56 -31.11 3.45
C ARG A 566 13.28 -31.41 4.93
N CYS A 567 12.52 -32.45 5.23
CA CYS A 567 12.24 -32.87 6.61
C CYS A 567 13.53 -33.29 7.36
N ILE A 568 14.48 -33.94 6.68
CA ILE A 568 15.81 -34.25 7.27
C ILE A 568 16.56 -32.94 7.59
N ALA A 569 16.61 -31.98 6.65
CA ALA A 569 17.26 -30.69 6.86
C ALA A 569 16.63 -29.91 8.03
N ASP A 570 15.32 -30.01 8.16
CA ASP A 570 14.54 -29.36 9.21
C ASP A 570 14.52 -30.15 10.54
N LYS A 571 15.24 -31.30 10.61
CA LYS A 571 15.32 -32.21 11.79
C LYS A 571 13.94 -32.69 12.27
N ALA A 572 13.10 -33.14 11.33
CA ALA A 572 11.80 -33.71 11.64
C ALA A 572 11.93 -34.95 12.56
N PRO A 573 10.89 -35.24 13.38
CA PRO A 573 10.83 -36.48 14.19
C PRO A 573 10.96 -37.73 13.33
N GLN A 574 11.52 -38.81 13.90
CA GLN A 574 11.78 -40.06 13.18
C GLN A 574 10.49 -40.69 12.64
N ASP A 575 9.41 -40.62 13.40
CA ASP A 575 8.10 -41.17 13.02
C ASP A 575 7.56 -40.51 11.72
N VAL A 576 7.75 -39.19 11.51
CA VAL A 576 7.39 -38.48 10.30
C VAL A 576 8.27 -38.91 9.13
N LEU A 577 9.57 -39.11 9.38
CA LEU A 577 10.50 -39.58 8.36
C LEU A 577 10.18 -41.02 7.93
N ASP A 578 9.84 -41.88 8.87
CA ASP A 578 9.45 -43.26 8.60
C ASP A 578 8.15 -43.32 7.79
N MET A 579 7.13 -42.53 8.14
CA MET A 579 5.88 -42.44 7.36
C MET A 579 6.12 -41.94 5.94
N LEU A 580 7.02 -40.96 5.73
CA LEU A 580 7.37 -40.47 4.41
C LEU A 580 8.11 -41.51 3.57
N ILE A 581 8.99 -42.32 4.21
CA ILE A 581 9.69 -43.43 3.56
C ILE A 581 8.69 -44.50 3.14
N ASP A 582 7.81 -44.90 4.03
CA ASP A 582 6.79 -45.92 3.75
C ASP A 582 5.89 -45.51 2.61
N TRP A 583 5.39 -44.26 2.65
CA TRP A 583 4.56 -43.74 1.57
C TRP A 583 5.29 -43.62 0.22
N ARG A 584 6.55 -43.20 0.24
CA ARG A 584 7.40 -43.14 -0.95
C ARG A 584 7.63 -44.53 -1.55
N ASP A 585 7.88 -45.51 -0.70
CA ASP A 585 8.16 -46.89 -1.12
C ASP A 585 6.89 -47.57 -1.65
N ASP A 586 5.70 -47.21 -1.13
CA ASP A 586 4.42 -47.64 -1.68
C ASP A 586 4.16 -47.01 -3.07
N VAL A 587 4.45 -45.71 -3.24
CA VAL A 587 4.38 -45.04 -4.58
C VAL A 587 5.34 -45.74 -5.54
N LYS A 588 6.55 -46.09 -5.12
CA LYS A 588 7.52 -46.79 -5.96
C LYS A 588 7.03 -48.18 -6.37
N ARG A 589 6.42 -48.95 -5.45
CA ARG A 589 5.82 -50.28 -5.78
C ARG A 589 4.72 -50.12 -6.83
N LEU A 590 3.87 -49.10 -6.72
CA LEU A 590 2.83 -48.86 -7.71
C LEU A 590 3.43 -48.43 -9.07
N LEU A 591 4.48 -47.65 -9.08
CA LEU A 591 5.20 -47.23 -10.28
C LEU A 591 5.84 -48.43 -10.99
N ASP A 592 6.53 -49.30 -10.23
CA ASP A 592 7.17 -50.51 -10.73
C ASP A 592 6.11 -51.52 -11.27
N ALA A 593 4.92 -51.58 -10.67
CA ALA A 593 3.80 -52.40 -11.15
C ALA A 593 3.16 -51.89 -12.46
N GLN A 594 3.25 -50.58 -12.74
CA GLN A 594 2.77 -50.00 -13.99
C GLN A 594 3.83 -50.02 -15.11
N ALA A 595 5.10 -50.35 -14.76
CA ALA A 595 6.13 -50.46 -15.79
C ALA A 595 5.86 -51.62 -16.73
N PRO A 596 5.95 -51.45 -18.05
CA PRO A 596 5.80 -52.57 -18.99
C PRO A 596 6.85 -53.64 -18.69
N PRO A 597 6.49 -54.95 -18.79
CA PRO A 597 7.42 -56.04 -18.54
C PRO A 597 8.67 -55.87 -19.40
N PRO A 598 9.88 -56.17 -18.85
CA PRO A 598 11.11 -56.01 -19.58
C PRO A 598 11.02 -56.77 -20.91
N ALA A 599 11.37 -56.07 -22.00
CA ALA A 599 11.36 -56.67 -23.34
C ALA A 599 12.15 -57.98 -23.33
N PRO A 600 11.62 -59.05 -23.91
CA PRO A 600 12.35 -60.32 -23.99
C PRO A 600 13.73 -60.09 -24.60
N PRO A 601 14.79 -60.77 -24.09
CA PRO A 601 16.13 -60.59 -24.61
C PRO A 601 16.13 -60.77 -26.11
N ALA A 602 16.71 -59.81 -26.83
CA ALA A 602 16.83 -59.87 -28.26
C ALA A 602 17.47 -61.19 -28.70
N PRO A 603 16.93 -61.86 -29.72
CA PRO A 603 17.54 -63.12 -30.21
C PRO A 603 18.99 -62.82 -30.61
N PRO A 604 19.94 -63.80 -30.39
CA PRO A 604 21.35 -63.58 -30.71
C PRO A 604 21.49 -63.14 -32.14
N ALA A 605 22.25 -62.07 -32.36
CA ALA A 605 22.49 -61.50 -33.65
C ALA A 605 23.11 -62.57 -34.56
N GLY A 606 22.39 -62.91 -35.66
CA GLY A 606 22.93 -63.74 -36.71
C GLY A 606 24.18 -63.11 -37.33
N PRO A 607 25.07 -63.92 -37.95
CA PRO A 607 26.36 -63.43 -38.47
C PRO A 607 26.17 -62.28 -39.44
N ALA A 608 26.96 -61.24 -39.25
CA ALA A 608 26.91 -60.00 -40.04
C ALA A 608 27.08 -60.29 -41.51
N PRO A 609 26.29 -59.67 -42.41
CA PRO A 609 26.51 -59.76 -43.86
C PRO A 609 27.83 -59.09 -44.22
N VAL A 610 28.61 -59.80 -45.06
CA VAL A 610 29.90 -59.35 -45.64
C VAL A 610 29.66 -58.07 -46.46
N PRO A 611 30.51 -57.03 -46.32
CA PRO A 611 30.30 -55.79 -47.06
C PRO A 611 30.61 -55.97 -48.55
N ALA A 612 29.62 -55.75 -49.41
CA ALA A 612 29.79 -55.67 -50.86
C ALA A 612 30.59 -54.42 -51.22
N GLY A 613 31.53 -54.64 -52.17
CA GLY A 613 32.61 -53.79 -52.53
C GLY A 613 32.27 -52.31 -52.82
N GLN A 614 33.23 -51.50 -52.53
CA GLN A 614 33.32 -50.08 -52.83
C GLN A 614 33.21 -49.84 -54.33
N ALA A 615 32.22 -49.09 -54.76
CA ALA A 615 32.17 -48.49 -56.09
C ALA A 615 33.01 -47.19 -56.09
N ILE A 616 33.92 -47.11 -57.06
CA ILE A 616 34.81 -45.98 -57.30
C ILE A 616 33.99 -44.75 -57.77
N PRO A 617 34.18 -43.56 -57.23
CA PRO A 617 33.48 -42.37 -57.69
C PRO A 617 34.04 -41.89 -59.04
N GLY A 618 33.16 -41.68 -60.01
CA GLY A 618 33.49 -41.05 -61.30
C GLY A 618 33.64 -39.53 -61.16
N PRO A 619 34.31 -38.88 -62.16
CA PRO A 619 34.71 -37.49 -62.01
C PRO A 619 33.58 -36.50 -62.12
N VAL A 620 33.69 -35.46 -61.28
CA VAL A 620 32.80 -34.31 -61.22
C VAL A 620 33.01 -33.39 -62.41
N PRO A 621 31.99 -32.95 -63.15
CA PRO A 621 32.14 -31.87 -64.13
C PRO A 621 32.07 -30.50 -63.42
N SER A 622 33.10 -29.72 -63.65
CA SER A 622 33.20 -28.30 -63.38
C SER A 622 32.24 -27.51 -64.30
N ASN A 623 31.35 -26.71 -63.72
CA ASN A 623 30.77 -25.58 -64.43
C ASN A 623 30.65 -24.40 -63.49
N PHE A 624 31.58 -23.43 -63.64
CA PHE A 624 31.27 -22.03 -63.44
C PHE A 624 30.57 -21.47 -64.68
N PRO A 625 29.62 -20.55 -64.54
CA PRO A 625 29.92 -19.21 -64.98
C PRO A 625 29.47 -18.13 -64.01
N GLY A 626 30.34 -17.10 -63.98
CA GLY A 626 30.16 -15.80 -63.52
C GLY A 626 29.04 -15.01 -64.22
N ASN A 627 28.45 -14.16 -63.41
CA ASN A 627 28.35 -12.70 -63.50
C ASN A 627 27.68 -12.23 -62.21
#